data_fad34d9331bb27cf821049f2a2b8e509
#
_entry.id   fad34d9331bb27cf821049f2a2b8e509
#
_cell.length_a   1.000
_cell.length_b   1.000
_cell.length_c   1.000
_cell.angle_alpha   90.00
_cell.angle_beta   90.00
_cell.angle_gamma   90.00
#
_symmetry.space_group_name_H-M   'P 1'
#
loop_
_entity.id
_entity.type
_entity.pdbx_description
1 polymer ?
#
loop_
_entity_poly.entity_id
_entity_poly.type
_entity_poly.pdbx_seq_one_letter_code
_entity_poly.pdbx_strand_id
1 'polypeptide(L)'
;MRCLLGKRKAYETIALASLSRSDGTNGHRCEEREALTSSMQPRNPIAGLGGAWRGKGLVRALLLLVAAAAIAAAASAFGIARDYGYLHASILTGSPGGQYHALAMRLADRAKREHGTLIVAPTAGSIENINRLANGRRGCAEKFALIQDGTPVPADARLELLGRLPEPESLVLLGRPGHAFHSFADLRGASIGIGPEASGTAYLVRQLFEDPDLQELDVHLSHHGLLEQAELVAQSKLDLAAFVIQEDAELLRTIIRQHGLDIVSPQDLQGLIARYPWLSLGRIPAGRYDVVRPLPAVDKQIARLGTLVIASPCAQRADRIALLMLLAAELPGFVRGNPPSSTSSATVLPLAPEARQFFLTGAPDIADRYFPWLVNLMSPAYWVYLVMAVTILFNALKAFSRFRLWRIDAAREKLETALKELVDPRLTHAQMRAVPAERVTAVPERRAAAQAILERLVELRARCQRQTNSLVTPMGDEMFYRYQQSLIDEAATTVGALLQRSASPAIRPTSPAAPSSREFKN
;
A
#
# COMPACT_ATOMS: atom_id res chain seq x y z
N MET A 1 41.59 -21.71 1.71
CA MET A 1 40.29 -21.69 1.04
C MET A 1 39.74 -23.08 0.62
N ARG A 2 40.57 -24.12 0.42
CA ARG A 2 40.11 -25.49 0.09
C ARG A 2 39.58 -26.33 1.28
N CYS A 3 39.88 -25.98 2.51
CA CYS A 3 39.41 -26.69 3.70
C CYS A 3 37.98 -26.31 4.18
N LEU A 4 37.43 -25.18 3.71
CA LEU A 4 36.09 -24.71 4.06
C LEU A 4 34.96 -25.36 3.24
N LEU A 5 35.27 -25.90 2.06
CA LEU A 5 34.29 -26.56 1.19
C LEU A 5 33.97 -28.01 1.62
N GLY A 6 34.86 -28.68 2.33
CA GLY A 6 34.63 -30.06 2.80
C GLY A 6 33.62 -30.15 3.96
N LYS A 7 33.58 -29.14 4.83
CA LYS A 7 32.66 -29.14 5.99
C LYS A 7 31.20 -28.74 5.57
N ARG A 8 31.00 -28.07 4.46
CA ARG A 8 29.66 -27.70 3.95
C ARG A 8 28.81 -28.91 3.52
N LYS A 9 29.46 -29.94 2.93
CA LYS A 9 28.78 -31.18 2.51
C LYS A 9 28.26 -32.03 3.68
N ALA A 10 28.95 -32.01 4.83
CA ALA A 10 28.52 -32.77 6.00
C ALA A 10 27.23 -32.22 6.65
N TYR A 11 27.00 -30.92 6.57
CA TYR A 11 25.77 -30.30 7.11
C TYR A 11 24.54 -30.50 6.21
N GLU A 12 24.73 -30.54 4.88
CA GLU A 12 23.63 -30.80 3.93
C GLU A 12 23.18 -32.26 3.92
N THR A 13 24.09 -33.21 4.19
CA THR A 13 23.77 -34.64 4.21
C THR A 13 22.92 -35.04 5.44
N ILE A 14 23.06 -34.34 6.55
CA ILE A 14 22.24 -34.58 7.75
C ILE A 14 20.82 -34.04 7.59
N ALA A 15 20.63 -32.95 6.81
CA ALA A 15 19.30 -32.38 6.55
C ALA A 15 18.48 -33.20 5.54
N LEU A 16 19.13 -33.95 4.64
CA LEU A 16 18.46 -34.79 3.63
C LEU A 16 18.14 -36.22 4.11
N ALA A 17 18.82 -36.71 5.16
CA ALA A 17 18.55 -38.05 5.72
C ALA A 17 17.28 -38.14 6.56
N SER A 18 16.64 -37.01 6.89
CA SER A 18 15.39 -36.98 7.66
C SER A 18 14.10 -36.99 6.82
N LEU A 19 14.22 -36.97 5.49
CA LEU A 19 13.08 -36.87 4.57
C LEU A 19 12.80 -38.10 3.69
N SER A 20 13.55 -39.20 3.86
CA SER A 20 13.28 -40.42 3.10
C SER A 20 13.21 -41.65 4.02
N ARG A 21 12.07 -41.84 4.65
CA ARG A 21 11.62 -43.14 5.16
C ARG A 21 10.09 -43.19 5.27
N SER A 22 9.47 -43.51 4.16
CA SER A 22 8.24 -44.29 4.09
C SER A 22 8.33 -45.09 2.79
N ASP A 23 8.39 -46.37 2.90
CA ASP A 23 7.72 -47.44 2.21
C ASP A 23 8.53 -48.73 2.11
N GLY A 24 7.94 -49.79 2.66
CA GLY A 24 7.65 -51.02 1.91
C GLY A 24 8.57 -52.22 2.04
N THR A 25 8.20 -53.15 2.93
CA THR A 25 8.07 -54.61 2.71
C THR A 25 9.30 -55.54 2.58
N ASN A 26 9.12 -56.66 3.34
CA ASN A 26 9.69 -58.03 3.21
C ASN A 26 11.07 -58.27 3.88
N GLY A 27 11.16 -58.98 4.98
CA GLY A 27 10.83 -60.40 5.17
C GLY A 27 12.08 -61.28 5.10
N HIS A 28 12.46 -61.86 6.22
CA HIS A 28 13.09 -63.13 6.52
C HIS A 28 14.26 -63.11 7.50
N ARG A 29 13.99 -63.70 8.67
CA ARG A 29 14.81 -64.63 9.48
C ARG A 29 16.29 -64.31 9.74
N CYS A 30 16.55 -64.10 11.00
CA CYS A 30 17.50 -64.94 11.76
C CYS A 30 17.30 -64.72 13.27
N GLU A 31 16.78 -65.74 13.91
CA GLU A 31 16.83 -65.97 15.36
C GLU A 31 18.27 -66.19 15.82
N GLU A 32 18.46 -66.05 17.13
CA GLU A 32 19.65 -66.34 17.94
C GLU A 32 20.69 -65.22 18.10
N ARG A 33 20.48 -64.46 19.16
CA ARG A 33 21.41 -64.23 20.28
C ARG A 33 20.77 -63.31 21.31
N GLU A 34 19.89 -63.90 22.12
CA GLU A 34 19.64 -63.39 23.47
C GLU A 34 20.80 -63.84 24.36
N ALA A 35 21.38 -62.92 25.03
CA ALA A 35 21.91 -62.88 26.40
C ALA A 35 23.16 -61.98 26.45
N LEU A 36 23.13 -61.05 27.41
CA LEU A 36 24.18 -60.12 27.82
C LEU A 36 24.12 -58.70 27.20
N THR A 37 23.13 -57.94 27.58
CA THR A 37 23.30 -56.49 27.85
C THR A 37 22.11 -55.96 28.65
N SER A 38 22.04 -56.38 29.89
CA SER A 38 21.29 -55.65 30.93
C SER A 38 22.12 -54.44 31.34
N SER A 39 21.43 -53.27 31.42
CA SER A 39 21.89 -52.00 32.00
C SER A 39 22.80 -51.08 31.18
N MET A 40 22.28 -50.52 30.09
CA MET A 40 22.59 -49.14 29.70
C MET A 40 21.44 -48.62 28.83
N GLN A 41 20.36 -48.15 29.47
CA GLN A 41 19.36 -47.37 28.79
C GLN A 41 20.01 -46.06 28.33
N PRO A 42 20.11 -45.78 27.01
CA PRO A 42 20.47 -44.45 26.56
C PRO A 42 19.33 -43.51 27.00
N ARG A 43 19.62 -42.62 27.94
CA ARG A 43 18.74 -41.50 28.23
C ARG A 43 18.50 -40.75 26.91
N ASN A 44 17.31 -40.91 26.35
CA ASN A 44 16.86 -40.20 25.16
C ASN A 44 16.99 -38.69 25.41
N PRO A 45 17.94 -37.97 24.82
CA PRO A 45 18.09 -36.52 25.01
C PRO A 45 16.94 -35.73 24.42
N ILE A 46 16.02 -36.40 23.71
CA ILE A 46 14.91 -35.75 22.98
C ILE A 46 13.68 -35.50 23.85
N ALA A 47 13.51 -36.22 24.97
CA ALA A 47 12.31 -36.09 25.81
C ALA A 47 12.19 -34.74 26.57
N GLY A 48 13.31 -34.01 26.78
CA GLY A 48 13.31 -32.67 27.42
C GLY A 48 13.09 -31.50 26.49
N LEU A 49 13.07 -31.73 25.16
CA LEU A 49 13.06 -30.69 24.13
C LEU A 49 11.69 -30.04 23.87
N GLY A 50 10.61 -30.73 24.23
CA GLY A 50 9.24 -30.26 23.87
C GLY A 50 8.70 -29.08 24.70
N GLY A 51 9.11 -28.97 25.98
CA GLY A 51 8.50 -27.98 26.89
C GLY A 51 9.01 -26.54 26.69
N ALA A 52 10.32 -26.38 26.49
CA ALA A 52 10.93 -25.06 26.36
C ALA A 52 10.67 -24.41 24.97
N TRP A 53 10.43 -25.21 23.93
CA TRP A 53 10.08 -24.74 22.59
C TRP A 53 8.65 -24.17 22.56
N ARG A 54 7.71 -24.82 23.23
CA ARG A 54 6.32 -24.37 23.34
C ARG A 54 6.23 -23.01 24.05
N GLY A 55 7.00 -22.78 25.11
CA GLY A 55 6.96 -21.52 25.86
C GLY A 55 7.45 -20.31 25.06
N LYS A 56 8.58 -20.40 24.34
CA LYS A 56 9.12 -19.29 23.56
C LYS A 56 8.32 -19.00 22.30
N GLY A 57 7.83 -20.03 21.61
CA GLY A 57 6.94 -19.88 20.47
C GLY A 57 5.64 -19.19 20.88
N LEU A 58 5.08 -19.56 22.01
CA LEU A 58 3.91 -18.93 22.60
C LEU A 58 4.15 -17.45 22.98
N VAL A 59 5.29 -17.14 23.63
CA VAL A 59 5.66 -15.76 23.98
C VAL A 59 5.84 -14.90 22.72
N ARG A 60 6.50 -15.41 21.68
CA ARG A 60 6.66 -14.70 20.41
C ARG A 60 5.32 -14.49 19.70
N ALA A 61 4.47 -15.53 19.66
CA ALA A 61 3.11 -15.41 19.10
C ALA A 61 2.27 -14.40 19.87
N LEU A 62 2.34 -14.41 21.21
CA LEU A 62 1.66 -13.44 22.06
C LEU A 62 2.16 -12.02 21.82
N LEU A 63 3.48 -11.80 21.71
CA LEU A 63 4.05 -10.49 21.39
C LEU A 63 3.60 -9.97 20.02
N LEU A 64 3.56 -10.82 19.00
CA LEU A 64 3.06 -10.47 17.68
C LEU A 64 1.57 -10.14 17.71
N LEU A 65 0.79 -10.90 18.47
CA LEU A 65 -0.65 -10.67 18.63
C LEU A 65 -0.93 -9.36 19.38
N VAL A 66 -0.18 -9.07 20.44
CA VAL A 66 -0.25 -7.79 21.17
C VAL A 66 0.16 -6.63 20.28
N ALA A 67 1.23 -6.77 19.49
CA ALA A 67 1.64 -5.74 18.52
C ALA A 67 0.56 -5.51 17.45
N ALA A 68 -0.02 -6.57 16.89
CA ALA A 68 -1.11 -6.47 15.93
C ALA A 68 -2.37 -5.82 16.55
N ALA A 69 -2.73 -6.20 17.78
CA ALA A 69 -3.84 -5.59 18.50
C ALA A 69 -3.59 -4.11 18.83
N ALA A 70 -2.36 -3.74 19.20
CA ALA A 70 -1.97 -2.35 19.44
C ALA A 70 -2.04 -1.51 18.14
N ILE A 71 -1.59 -2.05 17.01
CA ILE A 71 -1.69 -1.42 15.69
C ILE A 71 -3.18 -1.26 15.32
N ALA A 72 -4.00 -2.30 15.49
CA ALA A 72 -5.44 -2.24 15.20
C ALA A 72 -6.16 -1.23 16.11
N ALA A 73 -5.82 -1.18 17.40
CA ALA A 73 -6.37 -0.21 18.34
C ALA A 73 -5.96 1.23 17.98
N ALA A 74 -4.69 1.44 17.62
CA ALA A 74 -4.21 2.73 17.14
C ALA A 74 -4.94 3.13 15.84
N ALA A 75 -5.06 2.21 14.87
CA ALA A 75 -5.77 2.45 13.62
C ALA A 75 -7.23 2.85 13.85
N SER A 76 -7.92 2.20 14.79
CA SER A 76 -9.31 2.55 15.14
C SER A 76 -9.40 3.87 15.90
N ALA A 77 -8.49 4.13 16.85
CA ALA A 77 -8.46 5.38 17.64
C ALA A 77 -8.18 6.62 16.77
N PHE A 78 -7.29 6.49 15.79
CA PHE A 78 -6.98 7.54 14.83
C PHE A 78 -7.95 7.61 13.64
N GLY A 79 -9.00 6.79 13.61
CA GLY A 79 -9.99 6.79 12.55
C GLY A 79 -9.48 6.31 11.18
N ILE A 80 -8.33 5.63 11.14
CA ILE A 80 -7.69 5.13 9.91
C ILE A 80 -8.57 4.08 9.20
N ALA A 81 -9.45 3.42 9.94
CA ALA A 81 -10.39 2.42 9.41
C ALA A 81 -11.69 3.02 8.85
N ARG A 82 -11.87 4.36 8.86
CA ARG A 82 -13.05 5.04 8.32
C ARG A 82 -12.88 5.23 6.82
N ASP A 83 -13.97 5.05 6.05
CA ASP A 83 -13.89 4.99 4.58
C ASP A 83 -13.30 6.25 3.94
N TYR A 84 -13.73 7.45 4.35
CA TYR A 84 -13.18 8.73 3.86
C TYR A 84 -12.66 9.65 4.97
N GLY A 85 -12.36 9.15 6.16
CA GLY A 85 -11.87 9.97 7.27
C GLY A 85 -10.55 10.71 6.99
N TYR A 86 -9.82 10.30 5.96
CA TYR A 86 -8.60 10.95 5.47
C TYR A 86 -8.86 12.07 4.46
N LEU A 87 -10.07 12.15 3.88
CA LEU A 87 -10.43 13.17 2.90
C LEU A 87 -10.71 14.49 3.60
N HIS A 88 -9.81 15.45 3.39
CA HIS A 88 -9.99 16.85 3.79
C HIS A 88 -9.63 17.71 2.59
N ALA A 89 -10.65 18.07 1.82
CA ALA A 89 -10.47 18.76 0.55
C ALA A 89 -11.57 19.79 0.31
N SER A 90 -11.31 20.76 -0.55
CA SER A 90 -12.32 21.63 -1.11
C SER A 90 -12.49 21.40 -2.61
N ILE A 91 -13.70 21.64 -3.10
CA ILE A 91 -14.06 21.63 -4.50
C ILE A 91 -14.66 22.98 -4.90
N LEU A 92 -14.06 23.62 -5.89
CA LEU A 92 -14.57 24.85 -6.47
C LEU A 92 -15.67 24.52 -7.47
N THR A 93 -16.74 25.27 -7.44
CA THR A 93 -17.95 24.99 -8.24
C THR A 93 -18.30 26.16 -9.15
N GLY A 94 -19.53 26.56 -9.18
CA GLY A 94 -20.06 27.78 -9.78
C GLY A 94 -20.97 28.48 -8.79
N SER A 95 -21.91 29.26 -9.29
CA SER A 95 -22.89 29.96 -8.45
C SER A 95 -23.72 28.99 -7.59
N PRO A 96 -24.19 29.39 -6.39
CA PRO A 96 -24.96 28.54 -5.49
C PRO A 96 -26.21 27.90 -6.10
N GLY A 97 -26.84 28.54 -7.08
CA GLY A 97 -27.99 27.98 -7.82
C GLY A 97 -27.59 27.08 -9.01
N GLY A 98 -26.30 26.90 -9.29
CA GLY A 98 -25.81 26.17 -10.44
C GLY A 98 -25.67 24.66 -10.21
N GLN A 99 -25.64 23.92 -11.33
CA GLN A 99 -25.54 22.45 -11.30
C GLN A 99 -24.24 21.94 -10.66
N TYR A 100 -23.12 22.64 -10.89
CA TYR A 100 -21.84 22.28 -10.26
C TYR A 100 -21.93 22.33 -8.74
N HIS A 101 -22.60 23.37 -8.21
CA HIS A 101 -22.80 23.51 -6.78
C HIS A 101 -23.70 22.40 -6.24
N ALA A 102 -24.82 22.11 -6.91
CA ALA A 102 -25.73 21.05 -6.53
C ALA A 102 -25.05 19.66 -6.54
N LEU A 103 -24.26 19.35 -7.55
CA LEU A 103 -23.47 18.11 -7.61
C LEU A 103 -22.46 18.05 -6.46
N ALA A 104 -21.68 19.11 -6.27
CA ALA A 104 -20.68 19.16 -5.22
C ALA A 104 -21.28 19.00 -3.81
N MET A 105 -22.47 19.56 -3.58
CA MET A 105 -23.21 19.36 -2.32
C MET A 105 -23.59 17.89 -2.11
N ARG A 106 -24.09 17.19 -3.14
CA ARG A 106 -24.36 15.73 -3.05
C ARG A 106 -23.10 14.93 -2.74
N LEU A 107 -21.97 15.27 -3.39
CA LEU A 107 -20.66 14.62 -3.10
C LEU A 107 -20.20 14.91 -1.68
N ALA A 108 -20.37 16.13 -1.18
CA ALA A 108 -20.02 16.53 0.17
C ALA A 108 -20.88 15.80 1.22
N ASP A 109 -22.19 15.71 1.00
CA ASP A 109 -23.11 14.98 1.87
C ASP A 109 -22.77 13.48 1.91
N ARG A 110 -22.40 12.91 0.78
CA ARG A 110 -21.96 11.52 0.71
C ARG A 110 -20.63 11.33 1.45
N ALA A 111 -19.64 12.18 1.20
CA ALA A 111 -18.37 12.16 1.92
C ALA A 111 -18.57 12.24 3.44
N LYS A 112 -19.47 13.14 3.89
CA LYS A 112 -19.79 13.33 5.31
C LYS A 112 -20.41 12.09 5.93
N ARG A 113 -21.31 11.39 5.23
CA ARG A 113 -21.89 10.11 5.71
C ARG A 113 -20.82 9.05 5.95
N GLU A 114 -19.73 9.11 5.18
CA GLU A 114 -18.59 8.19 5.25
C GLU A 114 -17.37 8.83 5.96
N HIS A 115 -17.62 9.79 6.85
CA HIS A 115 -16.67 10.47 7.75
C HIS A 115 -15.62 11.37 7.06
N GLY A 116 -15.75 11.65 5.76
CA GLY A 116 -14.90 12.57 5.01
C GLY A 116 -15.38 14.02 5.11
N THR A 117 -14.52 14.95 4.77
CA THR A 117 -14.84 16.38 4.69
C THR A 117 -14.53 16.90 3.29
N LEU A 118 -15.57 17.22 2.53
CA LEU A 118 -15.45 17.89 1.25
C LEU A 118 -16.16 19.25 1.36
N ILE A 119 -15.37 20.32 1.33
CA ILE A 119 -15.88 21.69 1.45
C ILE A 119 -16.27 22.19 0.06
N VAL A 120 -17.52 22.58 -0.11
CA VAL A 120 -18.02 23.15 -1.36
C VAL A 120 -17.80 24.65 -1.37
N ALA A 121 -17.01 25.15 -2.30
CA ALA A 121 -16.69 26.57 -2.44
C ALA A 121 -17.38 27.14 -3.68
N PRO A 122 -18.40 28.00 -3.52
CA PRO A 122 -19.03 28.66 -4.65
C PRO A 122 -18.09 29.69 -5.28
N THR A 123 -18.17 29.84 -6.60
CA THR A 123 -17.37 30.77 -7.41
C THR A 123 -18.21 31.38 -8.54
N ALA A 124 -17.65 32.33 -9.26
CA ALA A 124 -18.30 32.85 -10.47
C ALA A 124 -18.29 31.85 -11.65
N GLY A 125 -17.41 30.80 -11.62
CA GLY A 125 -17.38 29.75 -12.65
C GLY A 125 -15.98 29.29 -13.04
N SER A 126 -15.87 28.71 -14.25
CA SER A 126 -14.68 27.96 -14.70
C SER A 126 -13.38 28.77 -14.70
N ILE A 127 -13.44 30.05 -15.12
CA ILE A 127 -12.26 30.94 -15.17
C ILE A 127 -11.72 31.20 -13.76
N GLU A 128 -12.62 31.57 -12.83
CA GLU A 128 -12.23 31.77 -11.43
C GLU A 128 -11.64 30.46 -10.84
N ASN A 129 -12.29 29.32 -11.12
CA ASN A 129 -11.86 28.02 -10.63
C ASN A 129 -10.42 27.69 -11.06
N ILE A 130 -10.12 27.86 -12.34
CA ILE A 130 -8.76 27.63 -12.86
C ILE A 130 -7.77 28.57 -12.22
N ASN A 131 -8.09 29.88 -12.17
CA ASN A 131 -7.19 30.88 -11.59
C ASN A 131 -6.89 30.58 -10.10
N ARG A 132 -7.90 30.18 -9.33
CA ARG A 132 -7.73 29.84 -7.90
C ARG A 132 -6.89 28.59 -7.73
N LEU A 133 -7.14 27.54 -8.50
CA LEU A 133 -6.33 26.31 -8.44
C LEU A 133 -4.89 26.52 -8.94
N ALA A 134 -4.70 27.30 -10.00
CA ALA A 134 -3.38 27.61 -10.56
C ALA A 134 -2.53 28.47 -9.59
N ASN A 135 -3.17 29.43 -8.93
CA ASN A 135 -2.51 30.35 -7.97
C ASN A 135 -2.47 29.78 -6.55
N GLY A 136 -2.99 28.61 -6.30
CA GLY A 136 -3.21 27.97 -4.99
C GLY A 136 -1.96 27.69 -4.13
N ARG A 137 -0.84 28.38 -4.39
CA ARG A 137 0.39 28.32 -3.57
C ARG A 137 0.21 28.79 -2.12
N ARG A 138 -0.94 29.39 -1.77
CA ARG A 138 -1.25 29.85 -0.41
C ARG A 138 -2.04 28.80 0.35
N GLY A 139 -1.34 27.75 0.81
CA GLY A 139 -1.88 26.86 1.83
C GLY A 139 -2.58 25.59 1.35
N CYS A 140 -2.64 25.28 0.06
CA CYS A 140 -3.23 24.03 -0.47
C CYS A 140 -4.67 23.74 0.02
N ALA A 141 -5.44 24.77 0.34
CA ALA A 141 -6.82 24.61 0.79
C ALA A 141 -7.75 24.11 -0.33
N GLU A 142 -7.49 24.54 -1.57
CA GLU A 142 -8.30 24.23 -2.74
C GLU A 142 -7.63 23.14 -3.56
N LYS A 143 -8.29 21.99 -3.65
CA LYS A 143 -7.73 20.80 -4.26
C LYS A 143 -8.38 20.44 -5.59
N PHE A 144 -9.68 20.71 -5.75
CA PHE A 144 -10.48 20.27 -6.89
C PHE A 144 -11.34 21.40 -7.45
N ALA A 145 -11.69 21.28 -8.73
CA ALA A 145 -12.68 22.15 -9.34
C ALA A 145 -13.47 21.45 -10.45
N LEU A 146 -14.67 21.96 -10.69
CA LEU A 146 -15.48 21.68 -11.87
C LEU A 146 -15.32 22.83 -12.87
N ILE A 147 -15.01 22.50 -14.12
CA ILE A 147 -14.84 23.48 -15.20
C ILE A 147 -15.49 23.00 -16.47
N GLN A 148 -15.84 23.93 -17.33
CA GLN A 148 -16.32 23.66 -18.69
C GLN A 148 -15.15 23.30 -19.61
N ASP A 149 -15.34 22.31 -20.48
CA ASP A 149 -14.38 22.00 -21.54
C ASP A 149 -14.26 23.21 -22.50
N GLY A 150 -13.09 23.42 -23.07
CA GLY A 150 -12.79 24.62 -23.85
C GLY A 150 -12.34 25.84 -23.04
N THR A 151 -12.41 25.79 -21.69
CA THR A 151 -11.86 26.85 -20.84
C THR A 151 -10.33 26.82 -20.85
N PRO A 152 -9.64 27.98 -21.06
CA PRO A 152 -8.19 28.02 -21.14
C PRO A 152 -7.54 27.69 -19.81
N VAL A 153 -6.57 26.80 -19.85
CA VAL A 153 -5.75 26.44 -18.69
C VAL A 153 -4.32 26.91 -18.90
N PRO A 154 -3.75 27.71 -17.99
CA PRO A 154 -2.35 28.13 -18.10
C PRO A 154 -1.41 26.91 -18.10
N ALA A 155 -0.44 26.89 -19.01
CA ALA A 155 0.47 25.75 -19.19
C ALA A 155 1.33 25.46 -17.95
N ASP A 156 1.60 26.48 -17.13
CA ASP A 156 2.37 26.41 -15.90
C ASP A 156 1.56 25.99 -14.66
N ALA A 157 0.24 25.89 -14.79
CA ALA A 157 -0.67 25.61 -13.68
C ALA A 157 -0.52 24.18 -13.10
N ARG A 158 0.07 23.24 -13.85
CA ARG A 158 0.25 21.81 -13.48
C ARG A 158 -1.04 21.15 -12.97
N LEU A 159 -2.18 21.57 -13.52
CA LEU A 159 -3.47 20.97 -13.24
C LEU A 159 -3.59 19.62 -13.96
N GLU A 160 -4.31 18.69 -13.37
CA GLU A 160 -4.53 17.36 -13.94
C GLU A 160 -6.02 17.06 -14.05
N LEU A 161 -6.40 16.38 -15.13
CA LEU A 161 -7.76 15.90 -15.35
C LEU A 161 -8.03 14.66 -14.49
N LEU A 162 -9.12 14.67 -13.73
CA LEU A 162 -9.63 13.49 -13.03
C LEU A 162 -10.71 12.75 -13.83
N GLY A 163 -11.40 13.44 -14.73
CA GLY A 163 -12.41 12.85 -15.59
C GLY A 163 -13.42 13.86 -16.11
N ARG A 164 -14.32 13.37 -16.94
CA ARG A 164 -15.45 14.12 -17.50
C ARG A 164 -16.75 13.65 -16.86
N LEU A 165 -17.66 14.58 -16.58
CA LEU A 165 -18.99 14.20 -16.13
C LEU A 165 -19.75 13.49 -17.27
N PRO A 166 -20.58 12.48 -16.96
CA PRO A 166 -21.27 11.70 -17.99
C PRO A 166 -22.34 12.51 -18.74
N GLU A 167 -22.88 13.53 -18.09
CA GLU A 167 -23.90 14.39 -18.67
C GLU A 167 -23.25 15.66 -19.19
N PRO A 168 -23.31 15.92 -20.52
CA PRO A 168 -22.78 17.15 -21.10
C PRO A 168 -23.65 18.33 -20.73
N GLU A 169 -23.06 19.52 -20.72
CA GLU A 169 -23.78 20.78 -20.72
C GLU A 169 -24.08 21.20 -22.18
N SER A 170 -25.07 22.05 -22.34
CA SER A 170 -25.48 22.58 -23.61
C SER A 170 -25.33 24.10 -23.65
N LEU A 171 -24.72 24.61 -24.71
CA LEU A 171 -24.77 26.02 -25.03
C LEU A 171 -26.12 26.29 -25.67
N VAL A 172 -27.01 26.92 -24.90
CA VAL A 172 -28.38 27.26 -25.31
C VAL A 172 -28.48 28.76 -25.53
N LEU A 173 -28.93 29.16 -26.70
CA LEU A 173 -29.32 30.52 -26.98
C LEU A 173 -30.85 30.62 -26.84
N LEU A 174 -31.32 31.46 -25.93
CA LEU A 174 -32.75 31.71 -25.71
C LEU A 174 -33.13 33.05 -26.29
N GLY A 175 -34.20 33.05 -27.05
CA GLY A 175 -34.80 34.25 -27.65
C GLY A 175 -36.32 34.27 -27.49
N ARG A 176 -36.96 35.35 -27.90
CA ARG A 176 -38.41 35.43 -27.93
C ARG A 176 -38.98 34.56 -29.05
N PRO A 177 -40.15 33.90 -28.84
CA PRO A 177 -40.83 33.16 -29.88
C PRO A 177 -41.12 34.03 -31.08
N GLY A 178 -40.92 33.51 -32.30
CA GLY A 178 -41.18 34.22 -33.55
C GLY A 178 -40.03 35.11 -34.06
N HIS A 179 -38.92 35.25 -33.30
CA HIS A 179 -37.71 35.83 -33.87
C HIS A 179 -37.00 34.77 -34.74
N ALA A 180 -36.84 35.10 -36.01
CA ALA A 180 -36.34 34.18 -37.01
C ALA A 180 -34.81 34.19 -37.08
N PHE A 181 -34.13 33.67 -36.04
CA PHE A 181 -32.71 33.39 -36.10
C PHE A 181 -32.50 31.97 -36.66
N HIS A 182 -32.51 31.82 -37.97
CA HIS A 182 -32.37 30.53 -38.66
C HIS A 182 -30.90 30.19 -38.96
N SER A 183 -30.04 31.20 -39.07
CA SER A 183 -28.61 31.07 -39.35
C SER A 183 -27.80 32.02 -38.45
N PHE A 184 -26.47 31.85 -38.39
CA PHE A 184 -25.61 32.82 -37.72
C PHE A 184 -25.65 34.20 -38.37
N ALA A 185 -25.92 34.31 -39.70
CA ALA A 185 -26.02 35.59 -40.39
C ALA A 185 -27.16 36.46 -39.84
N ASP A 186 -28.23 35.86 -39.33
CA ASP A 186 -29.38 36.55 -38.74
C ASP A 186 -29.04 37.22 -37.38
N LEU A 187 -27.88 36.88 -36.79
CA LEU A 187 -27.40 37.49 -35.55
C LEU A 187 -26.70 38.84 -35.77
N ARG A 188 -26.62 39.33 -36.99
CA ARG A 188 -25.94 40.60 -37.28
C ARG A 188 -26.52 41.75 -36.45
N GLY A 189 -25.63 42.40 -35.63
CA GLY A 189 -25.99 43.51 -34.75
C GLY A 189 -26.85 43.12 -33.55
N ALA A 190 -27.04 41.82 -33.31
CA ALA A 190 -27.84 41.34 -32.18
C ALA A 190 -27.14 41.60 -30.82
N SER A 191 -27.96 41.92 -29.83
CA SER A 191 -27.51 42.05 -28.43
C SER A 191 -27.69 40.74 -27.68
N ILE A 192 -26.59 40.19 -27.14
CA ILE A 192 -26.57 38.88 -26.47
C ILE A 192 -26.07 39.01 -25.05
N GLY A 193 -26.87 38.56 -24.07
CA GLY A 193 -26.43 38.37 -22.69
C GLY A 193 -25.60 37.09 -22.55
N ILE A 194 -24.40 37.16 -21.92
CA ILE A 194 -23.46 36.05 -21.86
C ILE A 194 -23.08 35.62 -20.45
N GLY A 195 -23.83 36.02 -19.45
CA GLY A 195 -23.56 35.71 -18.07
C GLY A 195 -22.48 36.60 -17.40
N PRO A 196 -22.14 36.37 -16.12
CA PRO A 196 -21.11 37.12 -15.41
C PRO A 196 -19.75 37.02 -16.06
N GLU A 197 -18.94 38.08 -15.98
CA GLU A 197 -17.63 38.19 -16.67
C GLU A 197 -16.66 37.03 -16.38
N ALA A 198 -16.58 36.58 -15.12
CA ALA A 198 -15.71 35.47 -14.71
C ALA A 198 -16.33 34.08 -14.94
N SER A 199 -17.50 33.99 -15.57
CA SER A 199 -18.16 32.73 -15.87
C SER A 199 -17.54 32.02 -17.07
N GLY A 200 -17.61 30.68 -17.07
CA GLY A 200 -17.24 29.89 -18.23
C GLY A 200 -18.12 30.18 -19.45
N THR A 201 -19.44 30.45 -19.25
CA THR A 201 -20.37 30.85 -20.32
C THR A 201 -19.90 32.10 -21.03
N ALA A 202 -19.56 33.16 -20.28
CA ALA A 202 -19.07 34.40 -20.86
C ALA A 202 -17.80 34.20 -21.68
N TYR A 203 -16.88 33.40 -21.17
CA TYR A 203 -15.63 33.08 -21.89
C TYR A 203 -15.92 32.31 -23.18
N LEU A 204 -16.68 31.21 -23.10
CA LEU A 204 -16.93 30.35 -24.27
C LEU A 204 -17.73 31.07 -25.37
N VAL A 205 -18.74 31.83 -24.99
CA VAL A 205 -19.52 32.61 -25.98
C VAL A 205 -18.65 33.67 -26.62
N ARG A 206 -17.82 34.40 -25.85
CA ARG A 206 -16.87 35.36 -26.41
C ARG A 206 -15.91 34.69 -27.39
N GLN A 207 -15.34 33.54 -27.01
CA GLN A 207 -14.43 32.78 -27.86
C GLN A 207 -15.09 32.33 -29.17
N LEU A 208 -16.37 31.96 -29.14
CA LEU A 208 -17.10 31.61 -30.37
C LEU A 208 -17.31 32.83 -31.27
N PHE A 209 -17.70 33.98 -30.72
CA PHE A 209 -17.91 35.21 -31.49
C PHE A 209 -16.60 35.95 -31.84
N GLU A 210 -15.45 35.50 -31.34
CA GLU A 210 -14.11 35.87 -31.80
C GLU A 210 -13.67 35.08 -33.05
N ASP A 211 -14.44 34.06 -33.47
CA ASP A 211 -14.22 33.39 -34.77
C ASP A 211 -14.31 34.43 -35.91
N PRO A 212 -13.36 34.43 -36.87
CA PRO A 212 -13.30 35.47 -37.92
C PRO A 212 -14.60 35.65 -38.67
N ASP A 213 -15.33 34.55 -38.96
CA ASP A 213 -16.60 34.64 -39.72
C ASP A 213 -17.72 35.25 -38.84
N LEU A 214 -17.68 35.04 -37.51
CA LEU A 214 -18.69 35.58 -36.60
C LEU A 214 -18.38 37.00 -36.13
N GLN A 215 -17.12 37.45 -36.17
CA GLN A 215 -16.75 38.84 -35.88
C GLN A 215 -17.36 39.82 -36.84
N GLU A 216 -17.56 39.43 -38.12
CA GLU A 216 -18.20 40.26 -39.14
C GLU A 216 -19.68 40.55 -38.85
N LEU A 217 -20.28 39.82 -37.89
CA LEU A 217 -21.69 40.01 -37.52
C LEU A 217 -21.91 41.18 -36.58
N ASP A 218 -20.86 41.78 -36.00
CA ASP A 218 -20.94 42.92 -35.07
C ASP A 218 -21.93 42.71 -33.92
N VAL A 219 -21.83 41.53 -33.27
CA VAL A 219 -22.70 41.14 -32.16
C VAL A 219 -22.29 41.87 -30.88
N HIS A 220 -23.26 42.45 -30.17
CA HIS A 220 -23.01 43.14 -28.91
C HIS A 220 -23.17 42.23 -27.70
N LEU A 221 -22.04 41.84 -27.08
CA LEU A 221 -22.03 40.96 -25.91
C LEU A 221 -22.12 41.78 -24.62
N SER A 222 -23.00 41.39 -23.70
CA SER A 222 -23.17 42.06 -22.40
C SER A 222 -23.24 41.08 -21.24
N HIS A 223 -22.70 41.48 -20.08
CA HIS A 223 -22.62 40.65 -18.89
C HIS A 223 -23.81 40.87 -17.94
N HIS A 224 -24.57 39.82 -17.70
CA HIS A 224 -25.73 39.83 -16.80
C HIS A 224 -25.83 38.57 -15.98
N GLY A 225 -26.56 38.60 -14.88
CA GLY A 225 -26.91 37.39 -14.13
C GLY A 225 -27.80 36.45 -14.93
N LEU A 226 -27.81 35.16 -14.62
CA LEU A 226 -28.55 34.14 -15.40
C LEU A 226 -30.05 34.45 -15.51
N LEU A 227 -30.71 34.83 -14.43
CA LEU A 227 -32.13 35.20 -14.44
C LEU A 227 -32.36 36.58 -15.08
N GLU A 228 -31.48 37.52 -14.78
CA GLU A 228 -31.55 38.89 -15.30
C GLU A 228 -31.53 38.93 -16.84
N GLN A 229 -30.60 38.18 -17.48
CA GLN A 229 -30.54 38.14 -18.94
C GLN A 229 -31.81 37.55 -19.57
N ALA A 230 -32.43 36.56 -18.92
CA ALA A 230 -33.70 36.00 -19.39
C ALA A 230 -34.86 37.05 -19.30
N GLU A 231 -34.90 37.82 -18.21
CA GLU A 231 -35.85 38.92 -18.06
C GLU A 231 -35.63 40.02 -19.08
N LEU A 232 -34.37 40.40 -19.35
CA LEU A 232 -34.02 41.40 -20.34
C LEU A 232 -34.44 40.99 -21.77
N VAL A 233 -34.29 39.68 -22.12
CA VAL A 233 -34.80 39.15 -23.40
C VAL A 233 -36.33 39.20 -23.43
N ALA A 234 -37.02 38.79 -22.38
CA ALA A 234 -38.48 38.87 -22.30
C ALA A 234 -39.00 40.31 -22.45
N GLN A 235 -38.27 41.30 -21.90
CA GLN A 235 -38.56 42.73 -21.99
C GLN A 235 -38.09 43.37 -23.29
N SER A 236 -37.53 42.64 -24.26
CA SER A 236 -36.98 43.16 -25.52
C SER A 236 -35.81 44.13 -25.38
N LYS A 237 -35.07 44.05 -24.26
CA LYS A 237 -33.86 44.84 -24.01
C LYS A 237 -32.59 44.11 -24.49
N LEU A 238 -32.67 42.80 -24.62
CA LEU A 238 -31.72 41.94 -25.28
C LEU A 238 -32.43 41.09 -26.34
N ASP A 239 -31.73 40.74 -27.40
CA ASP A 239 -32.26 39.85 -28.43
C ASP A 239 -32.16 38.40 -27.99
N LEU A 240 -31.04 38.03 -27.42
CA LEU A 240 -30.75 36.67 -26.98
C LEU A 240 -30.08 36.64 -25.61
N ALA A 241 -30.24 35.49 -24.93
CA ALA A 241 -29.50 35.15 -23.76
C ALA A 241 -28.78 33.80 -23.95
N ALA A 242 -27.50 33.79 -23.71
CA ALA A 242 -26.67 32.59 -23.81
C ALA A 242 -26.49 31.91 -22.45
N PHE A 243 -26.66 30.58 -22.41
CA PHE A 243 -26.51 29.75 -21.22
C PHE A 243 -25.67 28.54 -21.56
N VAL A 244 -24.71 28.22 -20.71
CA VAL A 244 -24.09 26.89 -20.67
C VAL A 244 -24.65 26.17 -19.46
N ILE A 245 -25.54 25.22 -19.71
CA ILE A 245 -26.37 24.59 -18.67
C ILE A 245 -26.76 23.17 -19.10
N GLN A 246 -26.99 22.28 -18.13
CA GLN A 246 -27.59 20.98 -18.44
C GLN A 246 -29.01 21.10 -18.94
N GLU A 247 -29.36 20.28 -19.93
CA GLU A 247 -30.68 20.32 -20.57
C GLU A 247 -31.83 20.02 -19.60
N ASP A 248 -31.55 19.23 -18.56
CA ASP A 248 -32.51 18.84 -17.52
C ASP A 248 -32.54 19.77 -16.30
N ALA A 249 -31.77 20.86 -16.35
CA ALA A 249 -31.74 21.80 -15.24
C ALA A 249 -33.12 22.46 -15.04
N GLU A 250 -33.60 22.41 -13.79
CA GLU A 250 -34.88 23.00 -13.41
C GLU A 250 -34.88 24.52 -13.67
N LEU A 251 -33.73 25.18 -13.53
CA LEU A 251 -33.57 26.59 -13.84
C LEU A 251 -33.87 26.86 -15.32
N LEU A 252 -33.34 26.05 -16.26
CA LEU A 252 -33.59 26.20 -17.69
C LEU A 252 -35.07 26.01 -18.01
N ARG A 253 -35.70 24.97 -17.45
CA ARG A 253 -37.12 24.70 -17.61
C ARG A 253 -37.96 25.86 -17.10
N THR A 254 -37.62 26.40 -15.92
CA THR A 254 -38.30 27.53 -15.31
C THR A 254 -38.21 28.79 -16.17
N ILE A 255 -37.01 29.12 -16.67
CA ILE A 255 -36.79 30.27 -17.56
C ILE A 255 -37.63 30.13 -18.83
N ILE A 256 -37.58 28.99 -19.52
CA ILE A 256 -38.35 28.78 -20.75
C ILE A 256 -39.86 28.90 -20.51
N ARG A 257 -40.36 28.30 -19.42
CA ARG A 257 -41.81 28.30 -19.15
C ARG A 257 -42.33 29.63 -18.60
N GLN A 258 -41.61 30.28 -17.70
CA GLN A 258 -42.06 31.52 -17.04
C GLN A 258 -41.92 32.73 -17.92
N HIS A 259 -40.82 32.84 -18.67
CA HIS A 259 -40.59 33.98 -19.58
C HIS A 259 -41.06 33.73 -21.01
N GLY A 260 -41.55 32.51 -21.31
CA GLY A 260 -42.04 32.17 -22.64
C GLY A 260 -40.96 32.24 -23.73
N LEU A 261 -39.70 31.98 -23.37
CA LEU A 261 -38.57 32.00 -24.31
C LEU A 261 -38.48 30.70 -25.11
N ASP A 262 -37.96 30.75 -26.32
CA ASP A 262 -37.70 29.60 -27.19
C ASP A 262 -36.20 29.44 -27.45
N ILE A 263 -35.80 28.21 -27.75
CA ILE A 263 -34.41 27.89 -28.07
C ILE A 263 -34.14 28.30 -29.53
N VAL A 264 -33.10 29.09 -29.70
CA VAL A 264 -32.56 29.44 -31.01
C VAL A 264 -31.61 28.34 -31.49
N SER A 265 -31.82 27.85 -32.70
CA SER A 265 -31.08 26.73 -33.30
C SER A 265 -30.67 27.10 -34.73
N PRO A 266 -29.49 27.74 -34.92
CA PRO A 266 -28.99 28.06 -36.28
C PRO A 266 -28.76 26.78 -37.09
N GLN A 267 -29.12 26.78 -38.36
CA GLN A 267 -28.98 25.61 -39.26
C GLN A 267 -27.50 25.27 -39.56
N ASP A 268 -26.64 26.27 -39.51
CA ASP A 268 -25.20 26.19 -39.76
C ASP A 268 -24.36 25.88 -38.53
N LEU A 269 -25.01 25.55 -37.40
CA LEU A 269 -24.38 25.20 -36.13
C LEU A 269 -23.37 24.05 -36.26
N GLN A 270 -23.64 23.06 -37.12
CA GLN A 270 -22.73 21.93 -37.34
C GLN A 270 -21.37 22.36 -37.90
N GLY A 271 -21.36 23.36 -38.79
CA GLY A 271 -20.13 23.94 -39.36
C GLY A 271 -19.26 24.60 -38.28
N LEU A 272 -19.90 25.35 -37.37
CA LEU A 272 -19.20 25.96 -36.23
C LEU A 272 -18.65 24.91 -35.28
N ILE A 273 -19.44 23.89 -34.90
CA ILE A 273 -19.01 22.81 -34.02
C ILE A 273 -17.78 22.09 -34.56
N ALA A 274 -17.68 21.87 -35.87
CA ALA A 274 -16.54 21.21 -36.49
C ALA A 274 -15.20 21.95 -36.30
N ARG A 275 -15.22 23.25 -36.00
CA ARG A 275 -14.03 24.08 -35.75
C ARG A 275 -13.52 23.95 -34.31
N TYR A 276 -14.38 23.55 -33.38
CA TYR A 276 -14.08 23.49 -31.94
C TYR A 276 -14.16 22.07 -31.43
N PRO A 277 -13.04 21.38 -31.22
CA PRO A 277 -13.01 19.97 -30.85
C PRO A 277 -13.63 19.66 -29.47
N TRP A 278 -13.85 20.68 -28.64
CA TRP A 278 -14.53 20.57 -27.34
C TRP A 278 -16.08 20.69 -27.46
N LEU A 279 -16.61 21.01 -28.65
CA LEU A 279 -18.03 20.98 -28.92
C LEU A 279 -18.47 19.69 -29.61
N SER A 280 -19.69 19.30 -29.33
CA SER A 280 -20.39 18.21 -30.02
C SER A 280 -21.81 18.62 -30.35
N LEU A 281 -22.39 18.04 -31.42
CA LEU A 281 -23.76 18.31 -31.80
C LEU A 281 -24.73 17.58 -30.88
N GLY A 282 -25.68 18.29 -30.31
CA GLY A 282 -26.77 17.79 -29.52
C GLY A 282 -28.14 18.08 -30.16
N ARG A 283 -29.20 17.47 -29.62
CA ARG A 283 -30.58 17.69 -30.04
C ARG A 283 -31.47 17.76 -28.81
N ILE A 284 -32.32 18.79 -28.75
CA ILE A 284 -33.40 18.89 -27.77
C ILE A 284 -34.71 18.59 -28.54
N PRO A 285 -35.44 17.52 -28.19
CA PRO A 285 -36.66 17.17 -28.89
C PRO A 285 -37.79 18.16 -28.60
N ALA A 286 -38.70 18.27 -29.54
CA ALA A 286 -39.94 19.05 -29.39
C ALA A 286 -40.69 18.61 -28.11
N GLY A 287 -41.24 19.58 -27.39
CA GLY A 287 -42.00 19.32 -26.16
C GLY A 287 -41.17 18.91 -24.95
N ARG A 288 -39.83 18.97 -25.00
CA ARG A 288 -38.95 18.56 -23.87
C ARG A 288 -39.28 19.24 -22.54
N TYR A 289 -39.63 20.54 -22.60
CA TYR A 289 -39.90 21.34 -21.40
C TYR A 289 -41.39 21.50 -21.10
N ASP A 290 -42.26 21.42 -22.08
CA ASP A 290 -43.71 21.38 -21.92
C ASP A 290 -44.33 20.55 -23.06
N VAL A 291 -45.09 19.50 -22.69
CA VAL A 291 -45.72 18.60 -23.67
C VAL A 291 -47.09 19.12 -24.12
N VAL A 292 -47.79 19.85 -23.24
CA VAL A 292 -49.13 20.40 -23.54
C VAL A 292 -49.04 21.61 -24.46
N ARG A 293 -48.07 22.47 -24.19
CA ARG A 293 -47.65 23.56 -25.06
C ARG A 293 -46.26 23.23 -25.54
N PRO A 294 -46.11 22.51 -26.68
CA PRO A 294 -44.82 21.93 -27.01
C PRO A 294 -43.73 23.01 -27.05
N LEU A 295 -42.86 22.95 -26.04
CA LEU A 295 -41.69 23.80 -25.88
C LEU A 295 -40.41 22.93 -25.83
N PRO A 296 -39.48 23.11 -26.80
CA PRO A 296 -39.63 23.87 -28.04
C PRO A 296 -40.69 23.25 -28.97
N ALA A 297 -41.22 24.04 -29.88
CA ALA A 297 -42.26 23.57 -30.81
C ALA A 297 -41.75 22.57 -31.84
N VAL A 298 -40.49 22.62 -32.19
CA VAL A 298 -39.77 21.72 -33.09
C VAL A 298 -38.45 21.28 -32.45
N ASP A 299 -37.87 20.21 -32.96
CA ASP A 299 -36.55 19.75 -32.53
C ASP A 299 -35.50 20.84 -32.78
N LYS A 300 -34.66 21.06 -31.79
CA LYS A 300 -33.59 22.07 -31.82
C LYS A 300 -32.23 21.41 -31.82
N GLN A 301 -31.36 21.79 -32.73
CA GLN A 301 -29.94 21.48 -32.67
C GLN A 301 -29.25 22.43 -31.69
N ILE A 302 -28.33 21.90 -30.90
CA ILE A 302 -27.59 22.67 -29.91
C ILE A 302 -26.13 22.20 -29.86
N ALA A 303 -25.25 23.08 -29.43
CA ALA A 303 -23.86 22.71 -29.14
C ALA A 303 -23.76 22.16 -27.71
N ARG A 304 -23.18 20.99 -27.56
CA ARG A 304 -22.88 20.36 -26.26
C ARG A 304 -21.39 20.41 -25.97
N LEU A 305 -21.06 20.56 -24.70
CA LEU A 305 -19.69 20.55 -24.20
C LEU A 305 -19.60 19.73 -22.94
N GLY A 306 -18.39 19.21 -22.65
CA GLY A 306 -18.15 18.41 -21.45
C GLY A 306 -17.92 19.28 -20.22
N THR A 307 -18.22 18.73 -19.04
CA THR A 307 -17.73 19.24 -17.75
C THR A 307 -16.57 18.41 -17.28
N LEU A 308 -15.47 19.08 -16.94
CA LEU A 308 -14.24 18.47 -16.50
C LEU A 308 -14.11 18.57 -14.97
N VAL A 309 -13.65 17.49 -14.36
CA VAL A 309 -13.22 17.46 -12.97
C VAL A 309 -11.70 17.55 -12.95
N ILE A 310 -11.17 18.60 -12.37
CA ILE A 310 -9.72 18.85 -12.34
C ILE A 310 -9.17 18.87 -10.92
N ALA A 311 -7.90 18.51 -10.80
CA ALA A 311 -7.15 18.50 -9.55
C ALA A 311 -5.96 19.45 -9.62
N SER A 312 -5.68 20.14 -8.51
CA SER A 312 -4.46 20.90 -8.31
C SER A 312 -3.30 19.98 -7.91
N PRO A 313 -2.03 20.44 -8.03
CA PRO A 313 -0.88 19.71 -7.51
C PRO A 313 -0.93 19.47 -5.99
N CYS A 314 -1.76 20.20 -5.27
CA CYS A 314 -1.99 20.05 -3.84
C CYS A 314 -2.87 18.84 -3.48
N ALA A 315 -3.63 18.30 -4.42
CA ALA A 315 -4.44 17.11 -4.20
C ALA A 315 -3.51 15.88 -4.08
N GLN A 316 -3.48 15.27 -2.91
CA GLN A 316 -2.72 14.05 -2.70
C GLN A 316 -3.38 12.87 -3.42
N ARG A 317 -2.63 11.78 -3.61
CA ARG A 317 -3.14 10.56 -4.26
C ARG A 317 -4.44 10.05 -3.64
N ALA A 318 -4.50 9.98 -2.31
CA ALA A 318 -5.69 9.52 -1.62
C ALA A 318 -6.89 10.46 -1.79
N ASP A 319 -6.69 11.79 -1.81
CA ASP A 319 -7.76 12.76 -2.06
C ASP A 319 -8.37 12.57 -3.47
N ARG A 320 -7.51 12.36 -4.49
CA ARG A 320 -7.93 12.13 -5.88
C ARG A 320 -8.75 10.85 -6.01
N ILE A 321 -8.28 9.75 -5.39
CA ILE A 321 -8.99 8.47 -5.40
C ILE A 321 -10.31 8.57 -4.66
N ALA A 322 -10.35 9.25 -3.51
CA ALA A 322 -11.59 9.48 -2.78
C ALA A 322 -12.63 10.23 -3.62
N LEU A 323 -12.21 11.30 -4.32
CA LEU A 323 -13.11 12.04 -5.20
C LEU A 323 -13.58 11.18 -6.39
N LEU A 324 -12.70 10.38 -7.02
CA LEU A 324 -13.07 9.45 -8.09
C LEU A 324 -14.11 8.42 -7.63
N MET A 325 -13.93 7.86 -6.42
CA MET A 325 -14.88 6.92 -5.82
C MET A 325 -16.23 7.59 -5.52
N LEU A 326 -16.23 8.82 -4.99
CA LEU A 326 -17.43 9.60 -4.75
C LEU A 326 -18.18 9.89 -6.05
N LEU A 327 -17.47 10.33 -7.10
CA LEU A 327 -18.04 10.58 -8.42
C LEU A 327 -18.63 9.31 -9.03
N ALA A 328 -17.90 8.19 -8.99
CA ALA A 328 -18.38 6.91 -9.52
C ALA A 328 -19.61 6.37 -8.78
N ALA A 329 -19.72 6.66 -7.48
CA ALA A 329 -20.84 6.24 -6.66
C ALA A 329 -22.08 7.14 -6.82
N GLU A 330 -21.87 8.43 -7.11
CA GLU A 330 -22.96 9.42 -7.26
C GLU A 330 -23.47 9.53 -8.70
N LEU A 331 -22.59 9.31 -9.69
CA LEU A 331 -22.90 9.49 -11.11
C LEU A 331 -22.84 8.15 -11.85
N PRO A 332 -23.99 7.52 -12.12
CA PRO A 332 -24.05 6.34 -12.97
C PRO A 332 -23.46 6.64 -14.35
N GLY A 333 -22.49 5.82 -14.77
CA GLY A 333 -21.85 6.03 -16.08
C GLY A 333 -20.54 6.84 -16.05
N PHE A 334 -20.14 7.42 -14.91
CA PHE A 334 -18.89 8.19 -14.80
C PHE A 334 -17.66 7.38 -15.27
N VAL A 335 -17.54 6.14 -14.84
CA VAL A 335 -16.44 5.26 -15.27
C VAL A 335 -16.53 4.91 -16.76
N ARG A 336 -17.74 4.63 -17.27
CA ARG A 336 -17.95 4.27 -18.69
C ARG A 336 -17.73 5.45 -19.62
N GLY A 337 -18.06 6.68 -19.18
CA GLY A 337 -17.88 7.91 -19.95
C GLY A 337 -16.42 8.36 -20.06
N ASN A 338 -15.52 7.72 -19.31
CA ASN A 338 -14.09 8.05 -19.28
C ASN A 338 -13.22 6.84 -19.67
N PRO A 339 -13.32 6.32 -20.90
CA PRO A 339 -12.45 5.20 -21.31
C PRO A 339 -10.99 5.64 -21.31
N PRO A 340 -10.07 4.79 -20.82
CA PRO A 340 -8.65 5.13 -20.68
C PRO A 340 -7.93 5.40 -22.00
N SER A 341 -8.52 4.97 -23.12
CA SER A 341 -8.03 5.18 -24.49
C SER A 341 -8.57 6.47 -25.12
N SER A 342 -9.45 7.22 -24.47
CA SER A 342 -9.97 8.47 -25.00
C SER A 342 -8.90 9.56 -24.98
N THR A 343 -8.00 9.49 -25.96
CA THR A 343 -7.10 10.58 -26.36
C THR A 343 -7.82 11.69 -27.10
N SER A 344 -9.12 11.54 -27.37
CA SER A 344 -9.95 12.57 -27.99
C SER A 344 -10.32 13.65 -26.98
N SER A 345 -9.33 14.28 -26.38
CA SER A 345 -9.60 15.47 -25.62
C SER A 345 -9.10 16.68 -26.37
N ALA A 346 -10.02 17.50 -26.71
CA ALA A 346 -9.79 18.92 -26.98
C ALA A 346 -9.06 19.60 -25.80
N THR A 347 -9.01 18.93 -24.65
CA THR A 347 -8.42 19.45 -23.42
C THR A 347 -6.95 19.11 -23.36
N VAL A 348 -6.13 20.14 -23.23
CA VAL A 348 -4.67 20.09 -23.10
C VAL A 348 -4.23 19.47 -21.74
N LEU A 349 -5.19 19.20 -20.84
CA LEU A 349 -4.90 18.69 -19.48
C LEU A 349 -4.49 17.22 -19.48
N PRO A 350 -3.36 16.89 -18.86
CA PRO A 350 -2.94 15.49 -18.69
C PRO A 350 -3.90 14.76 -17.74
N LEU A 351 -4.30 13.54 -18.11
CA LEU A 351 -5.09 12.67 -17.24
C LEU A 351 -4.25 12.22 -16.06
N ALA A 352 -4.73 12.43 -14.84
CA ALA A 352 -4.05 11.99 -13.61
C ALA A 352 -3.78 10.47 -13.66
N PRO A 353 -2.60 10.01 -13.18
CA PRO A 353 -2.25 8.58 -13.18
C PRO A 353 -3.27 7.73 -12.44
N GLU A 354 -3.77 8.23 -11.31
CA GLU A 354 -4.79 7.58 -10.48
C GLU A 354 -6.11 7.42 -11.23
N ALA A 355 -6.52 8.47 -11.95
CA ALA A 355 -7.74 8.44 -12.74
C ALA A 355 -7.63 7.44 -13.90
N ARG A 356 -6.49 7.40 -14.59
CA ARG A 356 -6.22 6.42 -15.65
C ARG A 356 -6.37 5.00 -15.14
N GLN A 357 -5.75 4.70 -13.99
CA GLN A 357 -5.81 3.38 -13.39
C GLN A 357 -7.23 3.05 -12.93
N PHE A 358 -7.92 3.99 -12.30
CA PHE A 358 -9.30 3.84 -11.87
C PHE A 358 -10.25 3.53 -13.03
N PHE A 359 -10.10 4.18 -14.17
CA PHE A 359 -10.93 3.91 -15.35
C PHE A 359 -10.60 2.59 -16.04
N LEU A 360 -9.35 2.09 -15.94
CA LEU A 360 -8.97 0.77 -16.44
C LEU A 360 -9.60 -0.37 -15.62
N THR A 361 -9.63 -0.23 -14.30
CA THR A 361 -10.05 -1.31 -13.39
C THR A 361 -11.49 -1.15 -12.90
N GLY A 362 -12.06 0.05 -12.98
CA GLY A 362 -13.35 0.40 -12.39
C GLY A 362 -13.36 0.53 -10.87
N ALA A 363 -12.20 0.36 -10.22
CA ALA A 363 -12.05 0.41 -8.78
C ALA A 363 -10.66 0.90 -8.39
N PRO A 364 -10.47 1.46 -7.19
CA PRO A 364 -9.15 1.79 -6.66
C PRO A 364 -8.35 0.52 -6.36
N ASP A 365 -7.02 0.63 -6.34
CA ASP A 365 -6.16 -0.44 -5.88
C ASP A 365 -6.46 -0.80 -4.42
N ILE A 366 -6.18 -2.06 -4.04
CA ILE A 366 -6.37 -2.55 -2.66
C ILE A 366 -5.61 -1.68 -1.65
N ALA A 367 -4.38 -1.28 -1.98
CA ALA A 367 -3.58 -0.40 -1.13
C ALA A 367 -4.22 0.98 -0.96
N ASP A 368 -4.73 1.58 -2.04
CA ASP A 368 -5.39 2.88 -2.03
C ASP A 368 -6.72 2.84 -1.28
N ARG A 369 -7.43 1.72 -1.35
CA ARG A 369 -8.73 1.56 -0.69
C ARG A 369 -8.62 1.35 0.82
N TYR A 370 -7.68 0.49 1.26
CA TYR A 370 -7.60 0.07 2.67
C TYR A 370 -6.49 0.77 3.47
N PHE A 371 -5.51 1.34 2.78
CA PHE A 371 -4.34 1.99 3.40
C PHE A 371 -4.02 3.35 2.78
N PRO A 372 -5.02 4.26 2.59
CA PRO A 372 -4.82 5.54 1.90
C PRO A 372 -3.78 6.42 2.59
N TRP A 373 -3.72 6.42 3.93
CA TRP A 373 -2.73 7.17 4.70
C TRP A 373 -1.30 6.68 4.44
N LEU A 374 -1.14 5.37 4.23
CA LEU A 374 0.16 4.76 4.00
C LEU A 374 0.66 5.05 2.58
N VAL A 375 -0.24 5.08 1.61
CA VAL A 375 0.07 5.44 0.22
C VAL A 375 0.41 6.93 0.10
N ASN A 376 -0.21 7.80 0.89
CA ASN A 376 0.15 9.22 0.97
C ASN A 376 1.52 9.43 1.63
N LEU A 377 1.87 8.61 2.64
CA LEU A 377 3.16 8.71 3.33
C LEU A 377 4.31 8.23 2.44
N MET A 378 4.07 7.19 1.63
CA MET A 378 5.10 6.58 0.79
C MET A 378 4.52 6.17 -0.56
N SER A 379 5.13 6.63 -1.66
CA SER A 379 4.73 6.16 -2.99
C SER A 379 4.90 4.63 -3.10
N PRO A 380 4.09 3.94 -3.92
CA PRO A 380 4.16 2.49 -4.09
C PRO A 380 5.56 1.96 -4.42
N ALA A 381 6.41 2.77 -5.08
CA ALA A 381 7.78 2.42 -5.39
C ALA A 381 8.65 2.21 -4.14
N TYR A 382 8.41 2.97 -3.06
CA TYR A 382 9.19 2.84 -1.81
C TYR A 382 8.85 1.57 -1.02
N TRP A 383 7.70 0.93 -1.26
CA TRP A 383 7.34 -0.34 -0.64
C TRP A 383 8.34 -1.45 -1.00
N VAL A 384 8.81 -1.47 -2.25
CA VAL A 384 9.83 -2.41 -2.70
C VAL A 384 11.12 -2.22 -1.90
N TYR A 385 11.54 -0.97 -1.69
CA TYR A 385 12.73 -0.67 -0.88
C TYR A 385 12.54 -1.04 0.59
N LEU A 386 11.34 -0.83 1.16
CA LEU A 386 11.03 -1.23 2.54
C LEU A 386 11.13 -2.75 2.70
N VAL A 387 10.50 -3.52 1.81
CA VAL A 387 10.56 -4.99 1.83
C VAL A 387 11.99 -5.47 1.67
N MET A 388 12.76 -4.85 0.76
CA MET A 388 14.17 -5.16 0.55
C MET A 388 15.00 -4.85 1.80
N ALA A 389 14.80 -3.70 2.45
CA ALA A 389 15.48 -3.32 3.69
C ALA A 389 15.18 -4.28 4.84
N VAL A 390 13.91 -4.67 5.02
CA VAL A 390 13.50 -5.67 6.02
C VAL A 390 14.14 -7.03 5.73
N THR A 391 14.19 -7.43 4.46
CA THR A 391 14.82 -8.69 4.04
C THR A 391 16.32 -8.68 4.32
N ILE A 392 17.02 -7.60 3.99
CA ILE A 392 18.44 -7.42 4.28
C ILE A 392 18.70 -7.46 5.79
N LEU A 393 17.90 -6.74 6.58
CA LEU A 393 18.02 -6.73 8.04
C LEU A 393 17.83 -8.14 8.63
N PHE A 394 16.82 -8.87 8.17
CA PHE A 394 16.57 -10.24 8.62
C PHE A 394 17.74 -11.19 8.27
N ASN A 395 18.27 -11.10 7.06
CA ASN A 395 19.43 -11.88 6.64
C ASN A 395 20.71 -11.49 7.42
N ALA A 396 20.90 -10.20 7.70
CA ALA A 396 22.01 -9.72 8.53
C ALA A 396 21.94 -10.26 9.97
N LEU A 397 20.75 -10.27 10.59
CA LEU A 397 20.54 -10.86 11.91
C LEU A 397 20.84 -12.36 11.92
N LYS A 398 20.43 -13.08 10.88
CA LYS A 398 20.72 -14.50 10.70
C LYS A 398 22.22 -14.76 10.49
N ALA A 399 22.88 -13.95 9.68
CA ALA A 399 24.33 -14.03 9.47
C ALA A 399 25.11 -13.74 10.78
N PHE A 400 24.65 -12.76 11.56
CA PHE A 400 25.24 -12.44 12.85
C PHE A 400 25.08 -13.57 13.89
N SER A 401 23.90 -14.22 13.92
CA SER A 401 23.67 -15.40 14.74
C SER A 401 24.65 -16.54 14.39
N ARG A 402 24.83 -16.81 13.08
CA ARG A 402 25.78 -17.81 12.58
C ARG A 402 27.24 -17.46 12.89
N PHE A 403 27.61 -16.20 12.80
CA PHE A 403 28.95 -15.73 13.16
C PHE A 403 29.24 -15.93 14.66
N ARG A 404 28.28 -15.64 15.53
CA ARG A 404 28.39 -15.94 16.97
C ARG A 404 28.56 -17.43 17.25
N LEU A 405 27.77 -18.27 16.56
CA LEU A 405 27.87 -19.72 16.68
C LEU A 405 29.27 -20.22 16.26
N TRP A 406 29.78 -19.72 15.12
CA TRP A 406 31.12 -20.03 14.66
C TRP A 406 32.21 -19.63 15.69
N ARG A 407 32.08 -18.46 16.32
CA ARG A 407 33.01 -18.04 17.39
C ARG A 407 33.00 -18.97 18.59
N ILE A 408 31.84 -19.48 18.96
CA ILE A 408 31.71 -20.45 20.07
C ILE A 408 32.38 -21.77 19.66
N ASP A 409 32.15 -22.27 18.47
CA ASP A 409 32.75 -23.48 17.93
C ASP A 409 34.28 -23.37 17.85
N ALA A 410 34.81 -22.29 17.33
CA ALA A 410 36.24 -22.02 17.27
C ALA A 410 36.90 -21.92 18.65
N ALA A 411 36.19 -21.34 19.65
CA ALA A 411 36.69 -21.31 21.02
C ALA A 411 36.71 -22.69 21.64
N ARG A 412 35.69 -23.54 21.42
CA ARG A 412 35.65 -24.93 21.84
C ARG A 412 36.79 -25.74 21.22
N GLU A 413 36.98 -25.67 19.89
CA GLU A 413 38.05 -26.36 19.16
C GLU A 413 39.46 -26.02 19.75
N LYS A 414 39.69 -24.73 20.07
CA LYS A 414 40.95 -24.30 20.71
C LYS A 414 41.18 -24.96 22.07
N LEU A 415 40.14 -25.06 22.91
CA LEU A 415 40.22 -25.67 24.22
C LEU A 415 40.42 -27.18 24.11
N GLU A 416 39.77 -27.83 23.17
CA GLU A 416 39.95 -29.26 22.87
C GLU A 416 41.37 -29.56 22.33
N THR A 417 41.93 -28.69 21.51
CA THR A 417 43.30 -28.81 21.00
C THR A 417 44.31 -28.64 22.15
N ALA A 418 44.12 -27.63 22.99
CA ALA A 418 44.94 -27.44 24.18
C ALA A 418 44.90 -28.65 25.14
N LEU A 419 43.72 -29.27 25.31
CA LEU A 419 43.58 -30.49 26.07
C LEU A 419 44.35 -31.67 25.44
N LYS A 420 44.29 -31.81 24.10
CA LYS A 420 45.07 -32.85 23.38
C LYS A 420 46.56 -32.67 23.55
N GLU A 421 47.07 -31.47 23.44
CA GLU A 421 48.48 -31.15 23.66
C GLU A 421 48.93 -31.44 25.07
N LEU A 422 48.05 -31.22 26.06
CA LEU A 422 48.33 -31.49 27.47
C LEU A 422 48.43 -32.99 27.78
N VAL A 423 47.60 -33.83 27.14
CA VAL A 423 47.49 -35.27 27.40
C VAL A 423 48.43 -36.07 26.49
N ASP A 424 48.17 -36.08 25.20
CA ASP A 424 48.96 -36.64 24.11
C ASP A 424 48.32 -36.21 22.76
N PRO A 425 49.03 -35.51 21.89
CA PRO A 425 48.49 -35.01 20.63
C PRO A 425 48.06 -36.10 19.65
N ARG A 426 48.46 -37.35 19.84
CA ARG A 426 48.14 -38.51 18.98
C ARG A 426 46.82 -39.19 19.35
N LEU A 427 46.23 -38.87 20.50
CA LEU A 427 45.01 -39.53 20.97
C LEU A 427 43.75 -38.90 20.36
N THR A 428 42.77 -39.73 20.03
CA THR A 428 41.42 -39.29 19.69
C THR A 428 40.62 -38.97 20.97
N HIS A 429 39.54 -38.19 20.85
CA HIS A 429 38.65 -37.84 21.98
C HIS A 429 38.13 -39.07 22.73
N ALA A 430 37.80 -40.16 22.04
CA ALA A 430 37.38 -41.42 22.67
C ALA A 430 38.50 -42.07 23.47
N GLN A 431 39.72 -42.04 22.95
CA GLN A 431 40.91 -42.60 23.61
C GLN A 431 41.34 -41.76 24.82
N MET A 432 41.13 -40.43 24.80
CA MET A 432 41.42 -39.59 25.97
C MET A 432 40.61 -39.95 27.21
N ARG A 433 39.41 -40.51 27.05
CA ARG A 433 38.58 -41.00 28.16
C ARG A 433 39.19 -42.23 28.85
N ALA A 434 40.02 -42.98 28.17
CA ALA A 434 40.68 -44.18 28.70
C ALA A 434 42.07 -43.90 29.27
N VAL A 435 42.59 -42.67 29.18
CA VAL A 435 43.92 -42.32 29.67
C VAL A 435 43.95 -42.36 31.22
N PRO A 436 44.99 -42.97 31.84
CA PRO A 436 45.17 -42.92 33.30
C PRO A 436 45.35 -41.48 33.77
N ALA A 437 44.59 -41.07 34.80
CA ALA A 437 44.61 -39.71 35.32
C ALA A 437 45.99 -39.25 35.81
N GLU A 438 46.82 -40.22 36.23
CA GLU A 438 48.21 -40.00 36.72
C GLU A 438 49.06 -39.23 35.69
N ARG A 439 48.84 -39.42 34.36
CA ARG A 439 49.60 -38.71 33.34
C ARG A 439 49.35 -37.19 33.31
N VAL A 440 48.19 -36.73 33.77
CA VAL A 440 47.81 -35.31 33.79
C VAL A 440 48.05 -34.71 35.19
N THR A 441 47.84 -35.50 36.22
CA THR A 441 47.82 -35.04 37.64
C THR A 441 49.11 -35.16 38.36
N ALA A 442 50.06 -35.98 37.87
CA ALA A 442 51.39 -36.13 38.45
C ALA A 442 52.24 -34.86 38.41
N VAL A 443 51.95 -33.93 37.46
CA VAL A 443 52.66 -32.67 37.32
C VAL A 443 51.72 -31.52 37.71
N PRO A 444 52.02 -30.72 38.76
CA PRO A 444 51.14 -29.70 39.28
C PRO A 444 50.78 -28.63 38.19
N GLU A 445 51.70 -28.31 37.29
CA GLU A 445 51.47 -27.39 36.17
C GLU A 445 50.42 -27.92 35.17
N ARG A 446 50.47 -29.21 34.84
CA ARG A 446 49.47 -29.83 33.94
C ARG A 446 48.09 -29.91 34.61
N ARG A 447 48.04 -30.13 35.90
CA ARG A 447 46.79 -30.13 36.67
C ARG A 447 46.17 -28.73 36.68
N ALA A 448 46.96 -27.68 36.89
CA ALA A 448 46.51 -26.30 36.87
C ALA A 448 46.01 -25.91 35.46
N ALA A 449 46.71 -26.33 34.39
CA ALA A 449 46.31 -26.10 33.01
C ALA A 449 44.97 -26.82 32.68
N ALA A 450 44.77 -28.05 33.15
CA ALA A 450 43.51 -28.79 32.97
C ALA A 450 42.33 -28.10 33.70
N GLN A 451 42.58 -27.59 34.91
CA GLN A 451 41.59 -26.81 35.66
C GLN A 451 41.20 -25.52 34.92
N ALA A 452 42.17 -24.78 34.40
CA ALA A 452 41.91 -23.57 33.61
C ALA A 452 41.11 -23.87 32.33
N ILE A 453 41.35 -25.00 31.67
CA ILE A 453 40.55 -25.46 30.52
C ILE A 453 39.12 -25.76 30.96
N LEU A 454 38.91 -26.43 32.08
CA LEU A 454 37.58 -26.74 32.61
C LEU A 454 36.78 -25.45 32.91
N GLU A 455 37.40 -24.49 33.59
CA GLU A 455 36.77 -23.20 33.91
C GLU A 455 36.33 -22.45 32.62
N ARG A 456 37.19 -22.42 31.61
CA ARG A 456 36.87 -21.80 30.31
C ARG A 456 35.76 -22.55 29.56
N LEU A 457 35.68 -23.87 29.63
CA LEU A 457 34.58 -24.65 29.07
C LEU A 457 33.25 -24.35 29.77
N VAL A 458 33.27 -24.24 31.11
CA VAL A 458 32.07 -23.85 31.90
C VAL A 458 31.59 -22.44 31.51
N GLU A 459 32.53 -21.49 31.36
CA GLU A 459 32.19 -20.13 30.91
C GLU A 459 31.60 -20.13 29.47
N LEU A 460 32.21 -20.90 28.57
CA LEU A 460 31.72 -21.03 27.18
C LEU A 460 30.33 -21.68 27.15
N ARG A 461 30.07 -22.68 28.00
CA ARG A 461 28.75 -23.27 28.20
C ARG A 461 27.70 -22.23 28.60
N ALA A 462 28.03 -21.41 29.61
CA ALA A 462 27.15 -20.37 30.10
C ALA A 462 26.85 -19.31 29.00
N ARG A 463 27.84 -18.97 28.17
CA ARG A 463 27.64 -18.10 26.99
C ARG A 463 26.70 -18.74 25.97
N CYS A 464 26.89 -20.02 25.65
CA CYS A 464 26.03 -20.75 24.73
C CYS A 464 24.59 -20.83 25.25
N GLN A 465 24.40 -21.10 26.54
CA GLN A 465 23.08 -21.16 27.18
C GLN A 465 22.34 -19.82 27.16
N ARG A 466 23.05 -18.69 27.36
CA ARG A 466 22.45 -17.35 27.22
C ARG A 466 21.93 -17.09 25.81
N GLN A 467 22.66 -17.51 24.76
CA GLN A 467 22.21 -17.38 23.38
C GLN A 467 21.02 -18.30 23.06
N THR A 468 21.05 -19.54 23.58
CA THR A 468 19.91 -20.46 23.44
C THR A 468 18.64 -19.90 24.09
N ASN A 469 18.77 -19.16 25.20
CA ASN A 469 17.64 -18.57 25.91
C ASN A 469 17.18 -17.19 25.38
N SER A 470 17.96 -16.55 24.49
CA SER A 470 17.64 -15.25 23.93
C SER A 470 16.43 -15.30 23.01
N LEU A 471 15.52 -14.32 23.15
CA LEU A 471 14.37 -14.11 22.25
C LEU A 471 14.79 -13.63 20.86
N VAL A 472 15.97 -13.02 20.75
CA VAL A 472 16.50 -12.46 19.49
C VAL A 472 17.14 -13.53 18.60
N THR A 473 17.45 -14.73 19.14
CA THR A 473 18.02 -15.81 18.34
C THR A 473 16.98 -16.31 17.33
N PRO A 474 17.29 -16.33 16.01
CA PRO A 474 16.35 -16.76 14.99
C PRO A 474 15.82 -18.17 15.22
N MET A 475 14.57 -18.42 14.83
CA MET A 475 13.99 -19.78 14.87
C MET A 475 14.84 -20.73 14.03
N GLY A 476 15.17 -21.89 14.59
CA GLY A 476 16.03 -22.91 13.98
C GLY A 476 17.50 -22.82 14.41
N ASP A 477 18.05 -21.64 14.65
CA ASP A 477 19.44 -21.51 15.11
C ASP A 477 19.60 -22.00 16.56
N GLU A 478 18.55 -22.04 17.37
CA GLU A 478 18.55 -22.57 18.74
C GLU A 478 19.01 -24.05 18.81
N MET A 479 18.70 -24.84 17.79
CA MET A 479 19.13 -26.23 17.68
C MET A 479 20.67 -26.34 17.61
N PHE A 480 21.27 -25.46 16.81
CA PHE A 480 22.74 -25.45 16.66
C PHE A 480 23.44 -25.02 17.91
N TYR A 481 22.89 -24.06 18.67
CA TYR A 481 23.44 -23.66 19.96
C TYR A 481 23.33 -24.82 21.01
N ARG A 482 22.23 -25.58 21.03
CA ARG A 482 22.08 -26.74 21.91
C ARG A 482 23.03 -27.86 21.53
N TYR A 483 23.24 -28.08 20.24
CA TYR A 483 24.23 -29.04 19.75
C TYR A 483 25.64 -28.65 20.23
N GLN A 484 26.03 -27.39 20.06
CA GLN A 484 27.31 -26.91 20.59
C GLN A 484 27.40 -27.05 22.13
N GLN A 485 26.31 -26.81 22.81
CA GLN A 485 26.25 -27.01 24.27
C GLN A 485 26.52 -28.47 24.68
N SER A 486 25.95 -29.43 23.93
CA SER A 486 26.21 -30.85 24.20
C SER A 486 27.67 -31.23 23.97
N LEU A 487 28.32 -30.68 22.92
CA LEU A 487 29.74 -30.90 22.66
C LEU A 487 30.64 -30.29 23.74
N ILE A 488 30.31 -29.09 24.24
CA ILE A 488 31.01 -28.44 25.33
C ILE A 488 30.85 -29.26 26.62
N ASP A 489 29.66 -29.79 26.91
CA ASP A 489 29.38 -30.64 28.07
C ASP A 489 30.17 -31.94 28.00
N GLU A 490 30.30 -32.53 26.81
CA GLU A 490 31.11 -33.72 26.59
C GLU A 490 32.62 -33.47 26.87
N ALA A 491 33.12 -32.33 26.36
CA ALA A 491 34.50 -31.92 26.61
C ALA A 491 34.74 -31.66 28.11
N ALA A 492 33.82 -30.94 28.76
CA ALA A 492 33.92 -30.63 30.20
C ALA A 492 33.87 -31.88 31.09
N THR A 493 33.01 -32.86 30.76
CA THR A 493 32.95 -34.14 31.51
C THR A 493 34.22 -34.94 31.32
N THR A 494 34.85 -34.91 30.15
CA THR A 494 36.13 -35.58 29.88
C THR A 494 37.24 -34.99 30.74
N VAL A 495 37.37 -33.66 30.81
CA VAL A 495 38.36 -32.96 31.65
C VAL A 495 38.08 -33.21 33.14
N GLY A 496 36.81 -33.13 33.55
CA GLY A 496 36.40 -33.40 34.93
C GLY A 496 36.76 -34.82 35.40
N ALA A 497 36.54 -35.83 34.54
CA ALA A 497 36.90 -37.21 34.83
C ALA A 497 38.42 -37.41 34.96
N LEU A 498 39.23 -36.71 34.15
CA LEU A 498 40.70 -36.73 34.27
C LEU A 498 41.19 -36.12 35.60
N LEU A 499 40.49 -35.09 36.11
CA LEU A 499 40.81 -34.43 37.37
C LEU A 499 40.33 -35.22 38.61
N GLN A 500 39.17 -35.89 38.55
CA GLN A 500 38.55 -36.60 39.68
C GLN A 500 39.19 -37.98 39.98
N ARG A 501 39.59 -38.70 38.92
CA ARG A 501 40.24 -40.02 39.10
C ARG A 501 41.56 -39.97 39.92
N SER A 502 42.13 -38.78 40.08
CA SER A 502 43.31 -38.54 40.88
C SER A 502 43.01 -38.31 42.35
N ALA A 503 41.79 -38.14 42.78
CA ALA A 503 41.40 -37.86 44.17
C ALA A 503 40.98 -39.10 44.94
N SER A 504 40.79 -40.23 44.26
CA SER A 504 40.55 -41.52 44.97
C SER A 504 41.87 -42.16 45.36
N PRO A 505 42.19 -42.33 46.70
CA PRO A 505 43.35 -43.07 47.11
C PRO A 505 43.21 -44.53 46.66
N ALA A 506 44.27 -45.05 46.01
CA ALA A 506 44.34 -46.44 45.59
C ALA A 506 44.14 -47.34 46.84
N ILE A 507 42.99 -47.99 46.91
CA ILE A 507 42.79 -49.11 47.82
C ILE A 507 43.78 -50.18 47.38
N ARG A 508 44.93 -50.31 48.08
CA ARG A 508 45.83 -51.43 47.91
C ARG A 508 45.04 -52.71 48.17
N PRO A 509 45.06 -53.71 47.30
CA PRO A 509 44.48 -54.99 47.61
C PRO A 509 45.34 -55.60 48.72
N THR A 510 44.78 -55.74 49.90
CA THR A 510 45.36 -56.57 51.01
C THR A 510 45.45 -57.99 50.48
N SER A 511 46.69 -58.49 50.41
CA SER A 511 47.02 -59.88 50.11
C SER A 511 46.25 -60.84 51.03
N PRO A 512 45.57 -61.86 50.47
CA PRO A 512 44.89 -62.83 51.34
C PRO A 512 45.92 -63.65 52.10
N ALA A 513 45.86 -63.62 53.47
CA ALA A 513 46.60 -64.49 54.36
C ALA A 513 46.20 -65.97 54.15
N ALA A 514 47.19 -66.83 54.05
CA ALA A 514 47.06 -68.26 53.88
C ALA A 514 46.20 -68.92 55.02
N PRO A 515 45.33 -69.87 54.70
CA PRO A 515 44.56 -70.59 55.72
C PRO A 515 45.41 -71.58 56.47
N SER A 516 45.46 -71.43 57.77
CA SER A 516 46.03 -72.46 58.74
C SER A 516 45.12 -73.67 58.77
N SER A 517 45.70 -74.80 58.43
CA SER A 517 45.16 -76.15 58.66
C SER A 517 44.79 -76.35 60.11
N ARG A 518 43.55 -76.63 60.45
CA ARG A 518 43.12 -77.30 61.66
C ARG A 518 42.32 -78.55 61.33
N GLU A 519 42.92 -79.63 61.81
CA GLU A 519 42.37 -80.96 61.80
C GLU A 519 40.97 -81.04 62.39
N PHE A 520 40.13 -81.83 61.74
CA PHE A 520 38.94 -82.39 62.35
C PHE A 520 39.18 -83.80 62.78
N LYS A 521 39.05 -84.07 64.12
CA LYS A 521 38.75 -85.35 64.70
C LYS A 521 37.34 -85.34 65.28
N ASN A 522 36.62 -86.41 64.88
CA ASN A 522 35.33 -86.96 65.30
C ASN A 522 34.07 -86.29 64.73
#